data_2fb0c0541aacbc0f37c534ece72e65d0
#
_entry.id   2fb0c0541aacbc0f37c534ece72e65d0
#
_cell.length_a   1.000
_cell.length_b   1.000
_cell.length_c   1.000
_cell.angle_alpha   90.00
_cell.angle_beta   90.00
_cell.angle_gamma   90.00
#
_symmetry.space_group_name_H-M   'P 1'
#
loop_
_entity.id
_entity.type
_entity.pdbx_description
1 polymer ?
#
loop_
_entity_poly.entity_id
_entity_poly.type
_entity_poly.pdbx_seq_one_letter_code
_entity_poly.pdbx_strand_id
1 'polypeptide(L)'
;MEYRIAPEGVRVGMFVRGFGGSWLDHPFWFARFAVKAKHLARLQAADVPYIVIDDERGIGPTSASPAPIAPRAAEICEVRPKNTRSHGRAGGGNPGKRRIPSGSGSRARNDAKAQTRKLVARSLRIMRDTFARIRAGRTIELGTFEELVGDIVSTAGHCPRTLIETIRLKQKDEYTHLHSVAVATLMVNVACQLGRSEREVYEYGLAGLFHDIGKVRVDDAILGKEGSLSTEEFDLVRAHPQDGFDILRATPGLPEAALDVCLHHHERPDGKGYPFGLAGEALSEVARLGAICDVYDALTSDRAYKSAWSP
;
A
#
# COMPACT_ATOMS: atom_id res chain seq x y z
N MET A 1 7.86 7.14 -25.35
CA MET A 1 8.06 5.66 -25.27
C MET A 1 8.85 5.31 -24.03
N GLU A 2 8.72 4.04 -23.56
CA GLU A 2 9.45 3.57 -22.40
C GLU A 2 10.57 2.61 -22.81
N TYR A 3 11.72 2.73 -22.17
CA TYR A 3 12.91 1.91 -22.43
C TYR A 3 13.45 1.35 -21.12
N ARG A 4 13.95 0.11 -21.15
CA ARG A 4 14.73 -0.46 -20.06
C ARG A 4 16.21 -0.29 -20.38
N ILE A 5 16.92 0.38 -19.51
CA ILE A 5 18.36 0.58 -19.65
C ILE A 5 19.09 0.06 -18.41
N ALA A 6 20.33 -0.36 -18.56
CA ALA A 6 21.18 -0.68 -17.43
C ALA A 6 21.50 0.59 -16.62
N PRO A 7 21.72 0.50 -15.30
CA PRO A 7 22.04 1.64 -14.44
C PRO A 7 23.16 2.53 -14.98
N GLU A 8 24.19 1.94 -15.54
CA GLU A 8 25.35 2.65 -16.13
C GLU A 8 24.98 3.48 -17.38
N GLY A 9 23.89 3.12 -18.04
CA GLY A 9 23.37 3.80 -19.23
C GLY A 9 22.59 5.09 -18.91
N VAL A 10 22.34 5.38 -17.64
CA VAL A 10 21.59 6.57 -17.22
C VAL A 10 22.41 7.83 -17.44
N ARG A 11 21.76 8.90 -17.93
CA ARG A 11 22.37 10.21 -18.18
C ARG A 11 21.52 11.35 -17.64
N VAL A 12 22.16 12.47 -17.36
CA VAL A 12 21.47 13.71 -16.99
C VAL A 12 20.51 14.14 -18.11
N GLY A 13 19.29 14.52 -17.75
CA GLY A 13 18.25 14.89 -18.70
C GLY A 13 17.29 13.75 -19.07
N MET A 14 17.61 12.48 -18.77
CA MET A 14 16.65 11.39 -18.86
C MET A 14 15.55 11.53 -17.81
N PHE A 15 14.38 10.99 -18.10
CA PHE A 15 13.29 10.91 -17.11
C PHE A 15 13.12 9.46 -16.65
N VAL A 16 13.47 9.20 -15.40
CA VAL A 16 13.25 7.89 -14.77
C VAL A 16 11.77 7.73 -14.47
N ARG A 17 11.19 6.59 -14.86
CA ARG A 17 9.81 6.21 -14.60
C ARG A 17 9.69 5.06 -13.62
N GLY A 18 10.71 4.23 -13.50
CA GLY A 18 10.73 3.09 -12.60
C GLY A 18 12.08 2.38 -12.59
N PHE A 19 12.15 1.34 -11.80
CA PHE A 19 13.32 0.49 -11.64
C PHE A 19 12.89 -0.97 -11.79
N GLY A 20 13.78 -1.80 -12.31
CA GLY A 20 13.62 -3.25 -12.28
C GLY A 20 14.03 -3.81 -10.93
N GLY A 21 13.52 -5.00 -10.61
CA GLY A 21 13.76 -5.60 -9.31
C GLY A 21 12.80 -5.12 -8.23
N SER A 22 13.15 -5.34 -6.97
CA SER A 22 12.34 -4.87 -5.87
C SER A 22 12.50 -3.36 -5.67
N TRP A 23 11.38 -2.68 -5.38
CA TRP A 23 11.38 -1.25 -5.10
C TRP A 23 12.26 -0.86 -3.89
N LEU A 24 12.61 -1.83 -3.03
CA LEU A 24 13.51 -1.67 -1.90
C LEU A 24 15.00 -1.61 -2.30
N ASP A 25 15.35 -2.06 -3.50
CA ASP A 25 16.74 -2.11 -3.97
C ASP A 25 17.22 -0.82 -4.63
N HIS A 26 16.28 0.09 -4.98
CA HIS A 26 16.69 1.31 -5.64
C HIS A 26 16.95 2.46 -4.66
N PRO A 27 17.95 3.30 -4.93
CA PRO A 27 18.42 4.33 -4.00
C PRO A 27 17.49 5.55 -3.91
N PHE A 28 16.33 5.52 -4.57
CA PHE A 28 15.40 6.64 -4.62
C PHE A 28 14.03 6.19 -4.15
N TRP A 29 13.51 6.88 -3.16
CA TRP A 29 12.14 6.71 -2.66
C TRP A 29 11.06 7.02 -3.70
N PHE A 30 11.45 7.62 -4.85
CA PHE A 30 10.54 7.99 -5.95
C PHE A 30 10.94 7.30 -7.24
N ALA A 31 9.94 6.77 -7.94
CA ALA A 31 10.15 6.09 -9.22
C ALA A 31 10.09 7.03 -10.44
N ARG A 32 9.81 8.34 -10.29
CA ARG A 32 9.59 9.24 -11.44
C ARG A 32 10.21 10.60 -11.20
N PHE A 33 11.32 10.88 -11.89
CA PHE A 33 12.01 12.17 -11.81
C PHE A 33 12.95 12.39 -13.00
N ALA A 34 13.22 13.66 -13.31
CA ALA A 34 14.26 14.02 -14.26
C ALA A 34 15.64 13.84 -13.62
N VAL A 35 16.54 13.12 -14.28
CA VAL A 35 17.90 12.88 -13.82
C VAL A 35 18.70 14.18 -13.85
N LYS A 36 19.12 14.65 -12.68
CA LYS A 36 20.05 15.77 -12.50
C LYS A 36 21.43 15.23 -12.16
N ALA A 37 22.48 16.07 -12.32
CA ALA A 37 23.85 15.66 -12.03
C ALA A 37 24.03 15.01 -10.63
N LYS A 38 23.35 15.56 -9.61
CA LYS A 38 23.38 15.01 -8.25
C LYS A 38 22.79 13.59 -8.09
N HIS A 39 21.97 13.14 -9.05
CA HIS A 39 21.33 11.81 -9.02
C HIS A 39 22.17 10.75 -9.74
N LEU A 40 23.06 11.18 -10.65
CA LEU A 40 23.70 10.29 -11.61
C LEU A 40 24.53 9.20 -10.96
N ALA A 41 25.43 9.54 -10.05
CA ALA A 41 26.31 8.59 -9.38
C ALA A 41 25.50 7.51 -8.60
N ARG A 42 24.44 7.92 -7.89
CA ARG A 42 23.55 6.99 -7.16
C ARG A 42 22.77 6.07 -8.08
N LEU A 43 22.32 6.58 -9.24
CA LEU A 43 21.59 5.78 -10.24
C LEU A 43 22.51 4.76 -10.90
N GLN A 44 23.75 5.16 -11.23
CA GLN A 44 24.72 4.29 -11.86
C GLN A 44 25.29 3.22 -10.92
N ALA A 45 25.29 3.50 -9.60
CA ALA A 45 25.70 2.55 -8.56
C ALA A 45 24.53 1.73 -8.00
N ALA A 46 23.30 1.89 -8.53
CA ALA A 46 22.13 1.17 -8.02
C ALA A 46 22.20 -0.32 -8.37
N ASP A 47 22.00 -1.18 -7.37
CA ASP A 47 21.93 -2.65 -7.55
C ASP A 47 20.54 -3.06 -8.05
N VAL A 48 20.20 -2.62 -9.27
CA VAL A 48 18.93 -2.93 -9.93
C VAL A 48 19.18 -3.50 -11.32
N PRO A 49 18.39 -4.49 -11.79
CA PRO A 49 18.60 -5.13 -13.09
C PRO A 49 18.41 -4.20 -14.28
N TYR A 50 17.58 -3.17 -14.14
CA TYR A 50 17.38 -2.13 -15.15
C TYR A 50 16.64 -0.92 -14.57
N ILE A 51 16.74 0.20 -15.29
CA ILE A 51 15.98 1.44 -15.02
C ILE A 51 15.06 1.70 -16.20
N VAL A 52 13.79 2.02 -15.91
CA VAL A 52 12.81 2.39 -16.94
C VAL A 52 12.87 3.90 -17.14
N ILE A 53 13.12 4.32 -18.37
CA ILE A 53 13.13 5.74 -18.77
C ILE A 53 12.00 6.04 -19.74
N ASP A 54 11.56 7.30 -19.75
CA ASP A 54 10.50 7.84 -20.61
C ASP A 54 11.09 8.96 -21.46
N ASP A 55 11.17 8.76 -22.78
CA ASP A 55 11.74 9.74 -23.73
C ASP A 55 10.78 10.89 -24.08
N GLU A 56 9.48 10.74 -23.78
CA GLU A 56 8.51 11.83 -23.97
C GLU A 56 8.67 12.93 -22.90
N ARG A 57 9.29 12.58 -21.75
CA ARG A 57 9.51 13.49 -20.61
C ARG A 57 10.97 13.89 -20.41
N GLY A 58 11.88 13.24 -21.12
CA GLY A 58 13.32 13.47 -21.04
C GLY A 58 14.05 13.02 -22.30
N ILE A 59 15.37 13.07 -22.27
CA ILE A 59 16.18 12.54 -23.37
C ILE A 59 16.07 11.01 -23.42
N GLY A 60 15.94 10.46 -24.62
CA GLY A 60 15.91 9.01 -24.86
C GLY A 60 17.29 8.35 -24.76
N PRO A 61 17.35 7.01 -24.81
CA PRO A 61 18.61 6.28 -24.86
C PRO A 61 19.33 6.54 -26.19
N THR A 62 20.66 6.45 -26.19
CA THR A 62 21.44 6.47 -27.44
C THR A 62 21.28 5.14 -28.16
N SER A 63 21.50 5.14 -29.47
CA SER A 63 21.25 4.06 -30.44
C SER A 63 21.86 2.66 -30.15
N ALA A 64 22.52 2.48 -29.02
CA ALA A 64 23.06 1.19 -28.53
C ALA A 64 22.22 0.51 -27.44
N SER A 65 21.04 1.04 -27.12
CA SER A 65 20.16 0.55 -26.05
C SER A 65 19.05 -0.37 -26.57
N PRO A 66 18.55 -1.31 -25.73
CA PRO A 66 17.58 -2.31 -26.14
C PRO A 66 16.24 -1.71 -26.61
N ALA A 67 15.51 -2.53 -27.39
CA ALA A 67 14.22 -2.19 -28.00
C ALA A 67 13.20 -1.60 -27.01
N PRO A 68 12.28 -0.73 -27.48
CA PRO A 68 11.21 -0.19 -26.64
C PRO A 68 10.30 -1.30 -26.11
N ILE A 69 9.79 -1.12 -24.90
CA ILE A 69 8.86 -2.06 -24.27
C ILE A 69 7.53 -1.94 -25.02
N ALA A 70 7.09 -3.00 -25.69
CA ALA A 70 5.75 -3.06 -26.25
C ALA A 70 4.72 -2.90 -25.12
N PRO A 71 3.61 -2.16 -25.31
CA PRO A 71 2.55 -2.08 -24.31
C PRO A 71 2.00 -3.48 -24.09
N ARG A 72 2.13 -3.97 -22.86
CA ARG A 72 1.58 -5.26 -22.46
C ARG A 72 0.07 -5.13 -22.48
N ALA A 73 -0.61 -5.85 -23.40
CA ALA A 73 -2.04 -6.02 -23.34
C ALA A 73 -2.40 -6.56 -21.94
N ALA A 74 -3.35 -5.91 -21.27
CA ALA A 74 -3.85 -6.35 -20.00
C ALA A 74 -4.48 -7.72 -20.17
N GLU A 75 -3.82 -8.79 -19.78
CA GLU A 75 -4.45 -10.08 -19.57
C GLU A 75 -5.37 -9.94 -18.36
N ILE A 76 -6.64 -9.71 -18.65
CA ILE A 76 -7.73 -9.77 -17.69
C ILE A 76 -7.88 -11.24 -17.33
N CYS A 77 -7.46 -11.62 -16.13
CA CYS A 77 -7.77 -12.93 -15.58
C CYS A 77 -9.27 -12.97 -15.26
N GLU A 78 -10.08 -13.44 -16.22
CA GLU A 78 -11.49 -13.75 -15.98
C GLU A 78 -11.58 -15.00 -15.09
N VAL A 79 -11.83 -14.79 -13.81
CA VAL A 79 -12.28 -15.87 -12.92
C VAL A 79 -13.72 -16.21 -13.29
N ARG A 80 -13.92 -17.24 -14.12
CA ARG A 80 -15.22 -17.83 -14.40
C ARG A 80 -15.78 -18.52 -13.16
N PRO A 81 -16.98 -18.19 -12.69
CA PRO A 81 -17.63 -18.98 -11.66
C PRO A 81 -18.00 -20.37 -12.23
N LYS A 82 -17.66 -21.43 -11.51
CA LYS A 82 -18.07 -22.80 -11.82
C LYS A 82 -19.58 -22.91 -11.70
N ASN A 83 -20.26 -23.03 -12.85
CA ASN A 83 -21.70 -23.31 -12.96
C ASN A 83 -21.94 -24.79 -12.72
N THR A 84 -22.53 -25.14 -11.60
CA THR A 84 -23.11 -26.49 -11.36
C THR A 84 -24.41 -26.60 -12.11
N ARG A 85 -24.43 -27.44 -13.15
CA ARG A 85 -25.66 -27.81 -13.90
C ARG A 85 -26.53 -28.69 -13.02
N SER A 86 -27.75 -28.25 -12.74
CA SER A 86 -28.87 -29.16 -12.42
C SER A 86 -29.89 -29.13 -13.56
N HIS A 87 -30.21 -30.32 -14.07
CA HIS A 87 -31.20 -30.53 -15.09
C HIS A 87 -32.62 -30.38 -14.51
N GLY A 88 -33.48 -29.62 -15.16
CA GLY A 88 -34.91 -29.53 -14.86
C GLY A 88 -35.71 -28.99 -16.03
N ARG A 89 -36.66 -29.80 -16.47
CA ARG A 89 -37.52 -29.83 -17.65
C ARG A 89 -38.33 -28.56 -17.98
N ALA A 90 -38.64 -28.46 -19.26
CA ALA A 90 -39.45 -27.50 -19.98
C ALA A 90 -40.89 -27.27 -19.46
N GLY A 91 -41.33 -26.01 -19.53
CA GLY A 91 -42.72 -25.57 -19.45
C GLY A 91 -42.84 -24.19 -20.08
N GLY A 92 -43.51 -24.09 -21.24
CA GLY A 92 -43.72 -22.87 -22.00
C GLY A 92 -44.68 -21.90 -21.30
N GLY A 93 -44.38 -20.62 -21.33
CA GLY A 93 -45.24 -19.53 -20.89
C GLY A 93 -44.70 -18.21 -21.39
N ASN A 94 -45.47 -17.49 -22.18
CA ASN A 94 -45.19 -16.19 -22.81
C ASN A 94 -44.85 -15.09 -21.79
N PRO A 95 -43.76 -14.31 -21.92
CA PRO A 95 -43.41 -13.32 -20.93
C PRO A 95 -44.02 -11.95 -21.22
N GLY A 96 -44.98 -11.57 -20.39
CA GLY A 96 -45.36 -10.16 -20.23
C GLY A 96 -44.16 -9.36 -19.78
N LYS A 97 -43.87 -8.23 -20.46
CA LYS A 97 -42.82 -7.28 -20.15
C LYS A 97 -42.96 -6.73 -18.72
N ARG A 98 -42.29 -7.35 -17.75
CA ARG A 98 -42.07 -6.75 -16.43
C ARG A 98 -40.96 -5.71 -16.55
N ARG A 99 -41.32 -4.45 -16.44
CA ARG A 99 -40.34 -3.34 -16.19
C ARG A 99 -39.64 -3.63 -14.88
N ILE A 100 -38.33 -3.86 -14.94
CA ILE A 100 -37.46 -3.92 -13.76
C ILE A 100 -37.31 -2.48 -13.25
N PRO A 101 -37.55 -2.17 -11.97
CA PRO A 101 -37.32 -0.84 -11.44
C PRO A 101 -35.81 -0.55 -11.38
N SER A 102 -35.33 0.31 -12.23
CA SER A 102 -33.92 0.69 -12.35
C SER A 102 -33.42 1.65 -11.24
N GLY A 103 -34.14 1.74 -10.11
CA GLY A 103 -33.88 2.73 -9.06
C GLY A 103 -33.18 2.23 -7.78
N SER A 104 -33.16 0.91 -7.51
CA SER A 104 -32.66 0.40 -6.22
C SER A 104 -31.13 0.27 -6.14
N GLY A 105 -30.46 -0.02 -7.24
CA GLY A 105 -29.01 -0.23 -7.27
C GLY A 105 -28.18 1.05 -7.13
N SER A 106 -28.70 2.22 -7.54
CA SER A 106 -27.98 3.49 -7.43
C SER A 106 -28.03 4.04 -6.01
N ARG A 107 -29.15 3.87 -5.33
CA ARG A 107 -29.35 4.34 -3.95
C ARG A 107 -28.48 3.53 -2.98
N ALA A 108 -28.48 2.23 -3.07
CA ALA A 108 -27.63 1.34 -2.27
C ALA A 108 -26.13 1.63 -2.46
N ARG A 109 -25.68 1.90 -3.71
CA ARG A 109 -24.28 2.29 -3.97
C ARG A 109 -23.92 3.65 -3.39
N ASN A 110 -24.81 4.61 -3.41
CA ASN A 110 -24.59 5.94 -2.83
C ASN A 110 -24.53 5.86 -1.31
N ASP A 111 -25.39 5.05 -0.69
CA ASP A 111 -25.39 4.83 0.76
C ASP A 111 -24.09 4.14 1.22
N ALA A 112 -23.62 3.11 0.50
CA ALA A 112 -22.34 2.45 0.77
C ALA A 112 -21.15 3.43 0.67
N LYS A 113 -21.12 4.28 -0.37
CA LYS A 113 -20.08 5.32 -0.50
C LYS A 113 -20.11 6.34 0.65
N ALA A 114 -21.32 6.75 1.08
CA ALA A 114 -21.46 7.68 2.19
C ALA A 114 -20.99 7.07 3.52
N GLN A 115 -21.32 5.80 3.79
CA GLN A 115 -20.85 5.06 4.96
C GLN A 115 -19.32 4.90 4.94
N THR A 116 -18.75 4.51 3.81
CA THR A 116 -17.30 4.38 3.65
C THR A 116 -16.57 5.70 3.89
N ARG A 117 -17.09 6.83 3.38
CA ARG A 117 -16.50 8.16 3.64
C ARG A 117 -16.52 8.53 5.12
N LYS A 118 -17.60 8.20 5.84
CA LYS A 118 -17.69 8.42 7.29
C LYS A 118 -16.67 7.59 8.05
N LEU A 119 -16.52 6.32 7.68
CA LEU A 119 -15.50 5.43 8.26
C LEU A 119 -14.10 5.99 8.06
N VAL A 120 -13.73 6.35 6.82
CA VAL A 120 -12.41 6.92 6.50
C VAL A 120 -12.15 8.21 7.30
N ALA A 121 -13.13 9.12 7.39
CA ALA A 121 -12.99 10.35 8.16
C ALA A 121 -12.83 10.08 9.67
N ARG A 122 -13.57 9.10 10.23
CA ARG A 122 -13.42 8.65 11.61
C ARG A 122 -12.03 8.06 11.85
N SER A 123 -11.58 7.18 10.95
CA SER A 123 -10.26 6.54 11.02
C SER A 123 -9.13 7.56 11.06
N LEU A 124 -9.17 8.55 10.15
CA LEU A 124 -8.22 9.64 10.10
C LEU A 124 -8.12 10.43 11.40
N ARG A 125 -9.29 10.79 11.96
CA ARG A 125 -9.31 11.50 13.23
C ARG A 125 -8.67 10.67 14.35
N ILE A 126 -9.03 9.39 14.46
CA ILE A 126 -8.47 8.48 15.47
C ILE A 126 -6.95 8.37 15.30
N MET A 127 -6.45 8.18 14.08
CA MET A 127 -5.01 8.08 13.82
C MET A 127 -4.29 9.38 14.19
N ARG A 128 -4.79 10.55 13.78
CA ARG A 128 -4.21 11.85 14.15
C ARG A 128 -4.16 12.06 15.66
N ASP A 129 -5.28 11.81 16.33
CA ASP A 129 -5.37 11.96 17.78
C ASP A 129 -4.38 11.01 18.49
N THR A 130 -4.21 9.79 17.97
CA THR A 130 -3.26 8.82 18.51
C THR A 130 -1.81 9.29 18.33
N PHE A 131 -1.43 9.77 17.15
CA PHE A 131 -0.10 10.32 16.92
C PHE A 131 0.19 11.53 17.85
N ALA A 132 -0.77 12.44 17.99
CA ALA A 132 -0.65 13.58 18.91
C ALA A 132 -0.49 13.13 20.38
N ARG A 133 -1.25 12.12 20.81
CA ARG A 133 -1.14 11.53 22.16
C ARG A 133 0.23 10.91 22.42
N ILE A 134 0.74 10.14 21.45
CA ILE A 134 2.06 9.50 21.55
C ILE A 134 3.17 10.58 21.63
N ARG A 135 3.09 11.61 20.78
CA ARG A 135 4.02 12.77 20.86
C ARG A 135 3.97 13.47 22.23
N ALA A 136 2.81 13.46 22.89
CA ALA A 136 2.63 13.97 24.25
C ALA A 136 3.03 12.96 25.36
N GLY A 137 3.68 11.84 25.02
CA GLY A 137 4.12 10.81 25.96
C GLY A 137 2.99 9.93 26.54
N ARG A 138 1.81 9.90 25.90
CA ARG A 138 0.67 9.11 26.36
C ARG A 138 0.63 7.75 25.65
N THR A 139 0.09 6.75 26.33
CA THR A 139 -0.11 5.40 25.79
C THR A 139 -1.31 5.34 24.82
N ILE A 140 -1.33 4.29 23.98
CA ILE A 140 -2.42 4.00 23.06
C ILE A 140 -3.59 3.39 23.84
N GLU A 141 -4.80 3.85 23.54
CA GLU A 141 -6.05 3.28 24.08
C GLU A 141 -6.66 2.31 23.09
N LEU A 142 -6.45 0.99 23.31
CA LEU A 142 -6.85 -0.06 22.37
C LEU A 142 -8.36 -0.10 22.12
N GLY A 143 -9.20 0.19 23.11
CA GLY A 143 -10.66 0.13 22.95
C GLY A 143 -11.21 0.97 21.80
N THR A 144 -10.57 2.12 21.50
CA THR A 144 -10.92 2.95 20.34
C THR A 144 -10.64 2.25 19.01
N PHE A 145 -9.60 1.43 18.98
CA PHE A 145 -9.21 0.69 17.77
C PHE A 145 -10.00 -0.60 17.59
N GLU A 146 -10.52 -1.21 18.66
CA GLU A 146 -11.41 -2.36 18.58
C GLU A 146 -12.65 -2.04 17.75
N GLU A 147 -13.32 -0.93 18.05
CA GLU A 147 -14.45 -0.47 17.27
C GLU A 147 -14.06 -0.12 15.83
N LEU A 148 -12.91 0.55 15.64
CA LEU A 148 -12.46 0.95 14.32
C LEU A 148 -12.17 -0.26 13.43
N VAL A 149 -11.45 -1.26 13.94
CA VAL A 149 -11.17 -2.50 13.20
C VAL A 149 -12.47 -3.26 12.93
N GLY A 150 -13.40 -3.33 13.89
CA GLY A 150 -14.73 -3.91 13.68
C GLY A 150 -15.49 -3.24 12.52
N ASP A 151 -15.46 -1.91 12.44
CA ASP A 151 -16.06 -1.15 11.34
C ASP A 151 -15.37 -1.43 10.00
N ILE A 152 -14.02 -1.55 9.99
CA ILE A 152 -13.24 -1.90 8.80
C ILE A 152 -13.60 -3.32 8.33
N VAL A 153 -13.63 -4.30 9.24
CA VAL A 153 -13.98 -5.70 8.94
C VAL A 153 -15.38 -5.79 8.35
N SER A 154 -16.36 -5.15 9.00
CA SER A 154 -17.74 -5.12 8.52
C SER A 154 -17.85 -4.49 7.13
N THR A 155 -17.20 -3.34 6.91
CA THR A 155 -17.24 -2.64 5.62
C THR A 155 -16.49 -3.42 4.54
N ALA A 156 -15.34 -4.01 4.85
CA ALA A 156 -14.57 -4.84 3.95
C ALA A 156 -15.35 -6.11 3.53
N GLY A 157 -16.09 -6.72 4.44
CA GLY A 157 -16.95 -7.87 4.13
C GLY A 157 -18.10 -7.56 3.15
N HIS A 158 -18.63 -6.33 3.17
CA HIS A 158 -19.76 -5.94 2.33
C HIS A 158 -19.36 -5.20 1.05
N CYS A 159 -18.36 -4.33 1.13
CA CYS A 159 -17.97 -3.43 0.04
C CYS A 159 -16.44 -3.19 -0.01
N PRO A 160 -15.60 -4.24 -0.15
CA PRO A 160 -14.14 -4.12 -0.06
C PRO A 160 -13.59 -3.13 -1.10
N ARG A 161 -14.07 -3.21 -2.33
CA ARG A 161 -13.64 -2.36 -3.43
C ARG A 161 -13.94 -0.88 -3.18
N THR A 162 -15.14 -0.57 -2.70
CA THR A 162 -15.55 0.82 -2.42
C THR A 162 -14.71 1.43 -1.29
N LEU A 163 -14.34 0.63 -0.27
CA LEU A 163 -13.50 1.09 0.82
C LEU A 163 -12.08 1.45 0.32
N ILE A 164 -11.46 0.55 -0.43
CA ILE A 164 -10.13 0.77 -1.01
C ILE A 164 -10.14 1.97 -1.97
N GLU A 165 -11.14 2.07 -2.87
CA GLU A 165 -11.28 3.21 -3.78
C GLU A 165 -11.46 4.54 -3.03
N THR A 166 -12.21 4.56 -1.92
CA THR A 166 -12.42 5.77 -1.13
C THR A 166 -11.14 6.21 -0.41
N ILE A 167 -10.38 5.26 0.12
CA ILE A 167 -9.10 5.53 0.79
C ILE A 167 -8.07 6.05 -0.22
N ARG A 168 -8.08 5.56 -1.45
CA ARG A 168 -7.18 6.00 -2.52
C ARG A 168 -7.37 7.46 -2.95
N LEU A 169 -8.53 8.08 -2.69
CA LEU A 169 -8.78 9.51 -2.94
C LEU A 169 -8.12 10.39 -1.87
N LYS A 170 -6.88 10.07 -1.48
CA LYS A 170 -6.15 10.69 -0.38
C LYS A 170 -5.76 12.13 -0.69
N GLN A 171 -5.83 13.00 0.33
CA GLN A 171 -5.24 14.33 0.27
C GLN A 171 -3.77 14.29 0.71
N LYS A 172 -2.95 15.19 0.17
CA LYS A 172 -1.49 15.23 0.36
C LYS A 172 -1.06 15.26 1.83
N ASP A 173 -1.76 16.04 2.65
CA ASP A 173 -1.39 16.33 4.04
C ASP A 173 -1.77 15.21 5.04
N GLU A 174 -2.57 14.22 4.60
CA GLU A 174 -3.07 13.14 5.45
C GLU A 174 -2.52 11.76 5.04
N TYR A 175 -1.48 11.76 4.20
CA TYR A 175 -0.99 10.55 3.54
C TYR A 175 -0.65 9.42 4.53
N THR A 176 0.17 9.68 5.55
CA THR A 176 0.62 8.64 6.50
C THR A 176 -0.54 7.97 7.24
N HIS A 177 -1.52 8.74 7.70
CA HIS A 177 -2.66 8.20 8.44
C HIS A 177 -3.62 7.41 7.54
N LEU A 178 -3.89 7.90 6.34
CA LEU A 178 -4.71 7.19 5.35
C LEU A 178 -4.04 5.92 4.85
N HIS A 179 -2.73 5.93 4.72
CA HIS A 179 -1.93 4.77 4.38
C HIS A 179 -2.11 3.65 5.41
N SER A 180 -1.99 3.94 6.69
CA SER A 180 -2.24 2.94 7.75
C SER A 180 -3.64 2.34 7.67
N VAL A 181 -4.67 3.15 7.39
CA VAL A 181 -6.05 2.66 7.21
C VAL A 181 -6.17 1.79 5.95
N ALA A 182 -5.48 2.14 4.86
CA ALA A 182 -5.46 1.36 3.64
C ALA A 182 -4.79 -0.01 3.86
N VAL A 183 -3.62 -0.03 4.49
CA VAL A 183 -2.89 -1.26 4.80
C VAL A 183 -3.72 -2.15 5.72
N ALA A 184 -4.35 -1.61 6.77
CA ALA A 184 -5.27 -2.36 7.63
C ALA A 184 -6.42 -2.98 6.84
N THR A 185 -7.05 -2.21 5.94
CA THR A 185 -8.13 -2.71 5.09
C THR A 185 -7.66 -3.84 4.17
N LEU A 186 -6.48 -3.71 3.58
CA LEU A 186 -5.90 -4.76 2.73
C LEU A 186 -5.58 -6.01 3.53
N MET A 187 -4.96 -5.89 4.71
CA MET A 187 -4.65 -7.01 5.59
C MET A 187 -5.91 -7.75 6.06
N VAL A 188 -6.96 -7.03 6.45
CA VAL A 188 -8.27 -7.60 6.78
C VAL A 188 -8.84 -8.38 5.61
N ASN A 189 -8.85 -7.80 4.40
CA ASN A 189 -9.35 -8.48 3.21
C ASN A 189 -8.58 -9.77 2.91
N VAL A 190 -7.25 -9.73 2.97
CA VAL A 190 -6.40 -10.89 2.73
C VAL A 190 -6.66 -11.97 3.79
N ALA A 191 -6.72 -11.58 5.07
CA ALA A 191 -7.02 -12.51 6.17
C ALA A 191 -8.38 -13.22 5.97
N CYS A 192 -9.43 -12.48 5.59
CA CYS A 192 -10.74 -13.04 5.26
C CYS A 192 -10.66 -14.02 4.08
N GLN A 193 -9.94 -13.68 3.01
CA GLN A 193 -9.78 -14.55 1.83
C GLN A 193 -8.98 -15.82 2.13
N LEU A 194 -8.04 -15.75 3.08
CA LEU A 194 -7.28 -16.91 3.58
C LEU A 194 -8.08 -17.75 4.57
N GLY A 195 -9.31 -17.37 4.91
CA GLY A 195 -10.16 -18.09 5.87
C GLY A 195 -9.66 -18.03 7.30
N ARG A 196 -8.98 -16.95 7.68
CA ARG A 196 -8.52 -16.74 9.05
C ARG A 196 -9.70 -16.57 10.00
N SER A 197 -9.50 -16.94 11.27
CA SER A 197 -10.50 -16.75 12.32
C SER A 197 -10.82 -15.26 12.53
N GLU A 198 -11.99 -14.94 13.08
CA GLU A 198 -12.39 -13.55 13.39
C GLU A 198 -11.34 -12.85 14.26
N ARG A 199 -10.73 -13.56 15.19
CA ARG A 199 -9.65 -13.06 16.03
C ARG A 199 -8.41 -12.68 15.21
N GLU A 200 -7.94 -13.56 14.32
CA GLU A 200 -6.79 -13.26 13.45
C GLU A 200 -7.09 -12.11 12.49
N VAL A 201 -8.30 -12.05 11.93
CA VAL A 201 -8.73 -10.93 11.08
C VAL A 201 -8.66 -9.60 11.83
N TYR A 202 -9.10 -9.59 13.09
CA TYR A 202 -9.00 -8.42 13.97
C TYR A 202 -7.52 -8.07 14.26
N GLU A 203 -6.69 -9.02 14.62
CA GLU A 203 -5.26 -8.85 14.89
C GLU A 203 -4.52 -8.31 13.66
N TYR A 204 -4.84 -8.78 12.46
CA TYR A 204 -4.29 -8.29 11.19
C TYR A 204 -4.74 -6.84 10.89
N GLY A 205 -5.98 -6.50 11.24
CA GLY A 205 -6.47 -5.12 11.13
C GLY A 205 -5.69 -4.16 12.03
N LEU A 206 -5.44 -4.54 13.28
CA LEU A 206 -4.60 -3.76 14.21
C LEU A 206 -3.17 -3.66 13.71
N ALA A 207 -2.59 -4.76 13.22
CA ALA A 207 -1.24 -4.78 12.69
C ALA A 207 -1.07 -3.78 11.53
N GLY A 208 -2.02 -3.76 10.60
CA GLY A 208 -2.00 -2.78 9.50
C GLY A 208 -2.19 -1.33 9.95
N LEU A 209 -3.01 -1.07 10.98
CA LEU A 209 -3.17 0.29 11.52
C LEU A 209 -1.88 0.81 12.18
N PHE A 210 -1.13 -0.06 12.83
CA PHE A 210 0.02 0.33 13.65
C PHE A 210 1.39 0.11 12.97
N HIS A 211 1.46 -0.48 11.77
CA HIS A 211 2.74 -0.81 11.14
C HIS A 211 3.71 0.38 11.08
N ASP A 212 3.19 1.55 10.83
CA ASP A 212 3.92 2.82 10.63
C ASP A 212 3.89 3.76 11.85
N ILE A 213 3.44 3.30 13.02
CA ILE A 213 3.22 4.17 14.18
C ILE A 213 4.51 4.87 14.65
N GLY A 214 5.66 4.26 14.44
CA GLY A 214 6.96 4.82 14.78
C GLY A 214 7.32 6.09 14.01
N LYS A 215 6.69 6.35 12.88
CA LYS A 215 6.85 7.61 12.14
C LYS A 215 6.45 8.84 12.97
N VAL A 216 5.77 8.65 14.08
CA VAL A 216 5.49 9.72 15.06
C VAL A 216 6.77 10.38 15.61
N ARG A 217 7.91 9.68 15.59
CA ARG A 217 9.23 10.19 16.02
C ARG A 217 10.02 10.86 14.91
N VAL A 218 9.57 10.73 13.67
CA VAL A 218 10.21 11.38 12.51
C VAL A 218 9.64 12.78 12.35
N ASP A 219 10.48 13.75 12.06
CA ASP A 219 10.08 15.14 11.82
C ASP A 219 9.14 15.21 10.59
N ASP A 220 8.04 15.93 10.74
CA ASP A 220 7.06 16.12 9.66
C ASP A 220 7.70 16.79 8.43
N ALA A 221 8.75 17.62 8.63
CA ALA A 221 9.51 18.22 7.53
C ALA A 221 10.27 17.17 6.69
N ILE A 222 10.73 16.07 7.31
CA ILE A 222 11.38 14.95 6.63
C ILE A 222 10.33 14.10 5.92
N LEU A 223 9.22 13.78 6.58
CA LEU A 223 8.14 12.98 6.00
C LEU A 223 7.45 13.68 4.82
N GLY A 224 7.31 15.00 4.90
CA GLY A 224 6.69 15.84 3.87
C GLY A 224 7.65 16.35 2.79
N LYS A 225 8.94 16.03 2.86
CA LYS A 225 9.98 16.57 1.97
C LYS A 225 9.73 16.23 0.52
N GLU A 226 9.69 17.26 -0.33
CA GLU A 226 9.66 17.09 -1.79
C GLU A 226 11.07 16.79 -2.30
N GLY A 227 11.27 15.61 -2.84
CA GLY A 227 12.57 15.18 -3.38
C GLY A 227 13.20 14.02 -2.60
N SER A 228 14.47 13.77 -2.84
CA SER A 228 15.20 12.67 -2.20
C SER A 228 15.57 13.06 -0.75
N LEU A 229 15.45 12.11 0.16
CA LEU A 229 16.04 12.23 1.49
C LEU A 229 17.57 12.18 1.40
N SER A 230 18.27 12.87 2.28
CA SER A 230 19.71 12.63 2.51
C SER A 230 19.92 11.26 3.13
N THR A 231 21.16 10.80 3.23
CA THR A 231 21.46 9.52 3.90
C THR A 231 21.04 9.58 5.38
N GLU A 232 21.32 10.67 6.04
CA GLU A 232 20.99 10.91 7.45
C GLU A 232 19.47 10.98 7.65
N GLU A 233 18.74 11.70 6.79
CA GLU A 233 17.27 11.75 6.82
C GLU A 233 16.65 10.38 6.57
N PHE A 234 17.24 9.61 5.65
CA PHE A 234 16.78 8.25 5.37
C PHE A 234 17.00 7.31 6.55
N ASP A 235 18.15 7.43 7.24
CA ASP A 235 18.44 6.63 8.43
C ASP A 235 17.46 6.94 9.57
N LEU A 236 17.07 8.22 9.74
CA LEU A 236 16.02 8.58 10.68
C LEU A 236 14.67 7.93 10.34
N VAL A 237 14.31 7.93 9.06
CA VAL A 237 13.07 7.25 8.63
C VAL A 237 13.17 5.74 8.81
N ARG A 238 14.32 5.12 8.54
CA ARG A 238 14.53 3.67 8.72
C ARG A 238 14.44 3.19 10.17
N ALA A 239 14.54 4.08 11.13
CA ALA A 239 14.39 3.75 12.55
C ALA A 239 12.92 3.50 12.96
N HIS A 240 11.92 3.93 12.15
CA HIS A 240 10.51 3.87 12.55
C HIS A 240 9.98 2.46 12.89
N PRO A 241 10.44 1.32 12.31
CA PRO A 241 9.97 0.01 12.74
C PRO A 241 10.36 -0.28 14.20
N GLN A 242 11.60 0.01 14.57
CA GLN A 242 12.08 -0.14 15.95
C GLN A 242 11.40 0.85 16.89
N ASP A 243 11.28 2.11 16.50
CA ASP A 243 10.59 3.14 17.27
C ASP A 243 9.12 2.78 17.51
N GLY A 244 8.46 2.26 16.49
CA GLY A 244 7.09 1.78 16.58
C GLY A 244 6.95 0.59 17.52
N PHE A 245 7.83 -0.39 17.41
CA PHE A 245 7.88 -1.53 18.32
C PHE A 245 8.03 -1.08 19.79
N ASP A 246 8.93 -0.14 20.05
CA ASP A 246 9.16 0.40 21.39
C ASP A 246 7.93 1.14 21.95
N ILE A 247 7.16 1.81 21.12
CA ILE A 247 5.89 2.43 21.49
C ILE A 247 4.83 1.36 21.77
N LEU A 248 4.69 0.40 20.87
CA LEU A 248 3.62 -0.60 20.91
C LEU A 248 3.79 -1.60 22.06
N ARG A 249 5.02 -2.04 22.36
CA ARG A 249 5.28 -2.97 23.45
C ARG A 249 4.88 -2.43 24.84
N ALA A 250 4.78 -1.12 24.97
CA ALA A 250 4.30 -0.45 26.17
C ALA A 250 2.76 -0.40 26.27
N THR A 251 2.04 -0.93 25.26
CA THR A 251 0.58 -0.93 25.19
C THR A 251 0.02 -2.27 25.67
N PRO A 252 -0.60 -2.36 26.85
CA PRO A 252 -1.12 -3.62 27.36
C PRO A 252 -2.22 -4.19 26.45
N GLY A 253 -2.19 -5.51 26.23
CA GLY A 253 -3.22 -6.22 25.46
C GLY A 253 -3.09 -6.12 23.94
N LEU A 254 -2.05 -5.47 23.43
CA LEU A 254 -1.79 -5.44 22.00
C LEU A 254 -1.37 -6.84 21.50
N PRO A 255 -1.97 -7.35 20.39
CA PRO A 255 -1.58 -8.63 19.81
C PRO A 255 -0.13 -8.66 19.33
N GLU A 256 0.53 -9.82 19.48
CA GLU A 256 1.90 -10.02 18.96
C GLU A 256 2.01 -9.77 17.45
N ALA A 257 0.97 -10.10 16.68
CA ALA A 257 0.91 -9.81 15.25
C ALA A 257 1.12 -8.32 14.93
N ALA A 258 0.61 -7.42 15.78
CA ALA A 258 0.80 -5.97 15.57
C ALA A 258 2.24 -5.53 15.85
N LEU A 259 2.88 -6.12 16.87
CA LEU A 259 4.30 -5.90 17.17
C LEU A 259 5.20 -6.42 16.05
N ASP A 260 4.90 -7.62 15.58
CA ASP A 260 5.67 -8.30 14.55
C ASP A 260 5.61 -7.55 13.20
N VAL A 261 4.42 -7.19 12.74
CA VAL A 261 4.28 -6.40 11.50
C VAL A 261 4.95 -5.04 11.62
N CYS A 262 4.76 -4.34 12.75
CA CYS A 262 5.39 -3.04 12.97
C CYS A 262 6.91 -3.12 12.85
N LEU A 263 7.52 -4.15 13.42
CA LEU A 263 8.98 -4.32 13.46
C LEU A 263 9.55 -4.82 12.12
N HIS A 264 8.80 -5.66 11.39
CA HIS A 264 9.35 -6.45 10.29
C HIS A 264 8.72 -6.16 8.91
N HIS A 265 7.78 -5.20 8.78
CA HIS A 265 7.13 -4.94 7.47
C HIS A 265 8.09 -4.41 6.39
N HIS A 266 9.29 -3.99 6.74
CA HIS A 266 10.36 -3.62 5.83
C HIS A 266 11.44 -4.70 5.68
N GLU A 267 11.28 -5.85 6.34
CA GLU A 267 12.13 -7.00 6.09
C GLU A 267 11.76 -7.65 4.76
N ARG A 268 12.70 -8.40 4.21
CA ARG A 268 12.59 -8.99 2.88
C ARG A 268 12.96 -10.45 2.89
N PRO A 269 12.24 -11.32 2.14
CA PRO A 269 12.59 -12.73 2.06
C PRO A 269 14.01 -13.02 1.58
N ASP A 270 14.65 -12.07 0.86
CA ASP A 270 16.03 -12.15 0.39
C ASP A 270 17.08 -11.67 1.41
N GLY A 271 16.66 -11.27 2.62
CA GLY A 271 17.52 -10.80 3.69
C GLY A 271 18.10 -9.38 3.48
N LYS A 272 17.67 -8.66 2.45
CA LYS A 272 18.12 -7.29 2.17
C LYS A 272 17.21 -6.23 2.78
N GLY A 273 16.30 -6.63 3.67
CA GLY A 273 15.41 -5.74 4.39
C GLY A 273 16.05 -5.07 5.60
N TYR A 274 15.25 -4.43 6.39
CA TYR A 274 15.64 -3.81 7.66
C TYR A 274 14.52 -3.92 8.68
N PRO A 275 14.78 -3.83 10.01
CA PRO A 275 16.04 -3.44 10.64
C PRO A 275 17.08 -4.56 10.81
N PHE A 276 16.70 -5.85 10.76
CA PHE A 276 17.57 -6.97 11.15
C PHE A 276 18.11 -7.78 9.96
N GLY A 277 17.59 -7.59 8.75
CA GLY A 277 17.97 -8.39 7.58
C GLY A 277 17.46 -9.84 7.67
N LEU A 278 16.28 -10.05 8.25
CA LEU A 278 15.66 -11.38 8.34
C LEU A 278 15.34 -11.92 6.94
N ALA A 279 15.57 -13.23 6.75
CA ALA A 279 15.39 -13.87 5.45
C ALA A 279 14.48 -15.09 5.51
N GLY A 280 13.80 -15.37 4.41
CA GLY A 280 13.02 -16.60 4.20
C GLY A 280 12.00 -16.87 5.30
N GLU A 281 12.13 -18.03 5.93
CA GLU A 281 11.20 -18.51 6.97
C GLU A 281 11.38 -17.84 8.34
N ALA A 282 12.46 -17.05 8.53
CA ALA A 282 12.61 -16.23 9.72
C ALA A 282 11.57 -15.11 9.79
N LEU A 283 10.93 -14.79 8.66
CA LEU A 283 9.81 -13.86 8.59
C LEU A 283 8.49 -14.58 8.80
N SER A 284 7.70 -14.14 9.76
CA SER A 284 6.36 -14.67 9.96
C SER A 284 5.45 -14.44 8.75
N GLU A 285 4.39 -15.21 8.63
CA GLU A 285 3.39 -15.01 7.58
C GLU A 285 2.74 -13.63 7.68
N VAL A 286 2.38 -13.18 8.90
CA VAL A 286 1.71 -11.88 9.09
C VAL A 286 2.64 -10.72 8.75
N ALA A 287 3.93 -10.78 9.05
CA ALA A 287 4.90 -9.76 8.67
C ALA A 287 5.07 -9.69 7.15
N ARG A 288 5.15 -10.86 6.45
CA ARG A 288 5.18 -10.91 4.99
C ARG A 288 3.92 -10.34 4.35
N LEU A 289 2.74 -10.63 4.91
CA LEU A 289 1.47 -10.06 4.44
C LEU A 289 1.41 -8.55 4.67
N GLY A 290 1.88 -8.07 5.82
CA GLY A 290 2.01 -6.65 6.13
C GLY A 290 2.88 -5.93 5.09
N ALA A 291 4.07 -6.48 4.81
CA ALA A 291 4.98 -5.95 3.79
C ALA A 291 4.34 -5.89 2.38
N ILE A 292 3.62 -6.95 1.98
CA ILE A 292 2.93 -6.98 0.68
C ILE A 292 1.83 -5.92 0.62
N CYS A 293 1.02 -5.77 1.67
CA CYS A 293 -0.06 -4.79 1.72
C CYS A 293 0.46 -3.35 1.74
N ASP A 294 1.55 -3.07 2.49
CA ASP A 294 2.24 -1.79 2.50
C ASP A 294 2.73 -1.41 1.11
N VAL A 295 3.51 -2.29 0.47
CA VAL A 295 4.02 -2.10 -0.89
C VAL A 295 2.90 -1.89 -1.89
N TYR A 296 1.84 -2.70 -1.83
CA TYR A 296 0.71 -2.58 -2.73
C TYR A 296 0.03 -1.22 -2.62
N ASP A 297 -0.27 -0.76 -1.40
CA ASP A 297 -0.85 0.58 -1.22
C ASP A 297 0.12 1.68 -1.66
N ALA A 298 1.40 1.54 -1.33
CA ALA A 298 2.44 2.47 -1.75
C ALA A 298 2.55 2.62 -3.27
N LEU A 299 2.35 1.55 -4.03
CA LEU A 299 2.40 1.54 -5.49
C LEU A 299 1.11 2.05 -6.14
N THR A 300 -0.04 1.73 -5.56
CA THR A 300 -1.36 1.98 -6.15
C THR A 300 -2.05 3.25 -5.65
N SER A 301 -1.46 3.96 -4.68
CA SER A 301 -1.95 5.25 -4.17
C SER A 301 -1.20 6.42 -4.80
N ASP A 302 -1.93 7.51 -5.08
CA ASP A 302 -1.31 8.78 -5.49
C ASP A 302 -0.53 9.36 -4.30
N ARG A 303 0.74 9.67 -4.53
CA ARG A 303 1.60 10.37 -3.58
C ARG A 303 1.92 11.76 -4.12
N ALA A 304 2.32 12.67 -3.26
CA ALA A 304 2.70 14.03 -3.64
C ALA A 304 3.67 14.09 -4.84
N TYR A 305 4.42 12.99 -5.05
CA TYR A 305 5.51 12.90 -6.04
C TYR A 305 5.32 11.75 -7.04
N LYS A 306 4.22 10.97 -6.96
CA LYS A 306 4.02 9.77 -7.76
C LYS A 306 2.54 9.55 -8.06
N SER A 307 2.18 9.50 -9.34
CA SER A 307 0.86 8.99 -9.75
C SER A 307 0.77 7.49 -9.45
N ALA A 308 -0.40 7.03 -9.02
CA ALA A 308 -0.69 5.64 -8.78
C ALA A 308 -0.41 4.78 -10.03
N TRP A 309 0.05 3.56 -9.80
CA TRP A 309 0.01 2.52 -10.84
C TRP A 309 -1.43 2.00 -10.95
N SER A 310 -1.86 1.68 -12.17
CA SER A 310 -3.09 0.91 -12.31
C SER A 310 -2.90 -0.47 -11.68
N PRO A 311 -3.86 -0.92 -10.90
CA PRO A 311 -3.84 -2.26 -10.30
C PRO A 311 -3.78 -3.35 -11.36
#